data_7e8ded1cf1085de99dcaa62bd3947f62
#
_entry.id   7e8ded1cf1085de99dcaa62bd3947f62
#
_cell.length_a   1.000
_cell.length_b   1.000
_cell.length_c   1.000
_cell.angle_alpha   90.00
_cell.angle_beta   90.00
_cell.angle_gamma   90.00
#
_symmetry.space_group_name_H-M   'P 1'
#
loop_
_entity.id
_entity.type
_entity.pdbx_description
1 polymer ?
#
loop_
_entity_poly.entity_id
_entity_poly.type
_entity_poly.pdbx_seq_one_letter_code
_entity_poly.pdbx_strand_id
1 'polypeptide(L)'
;EDRAFRMRVWERGVGITMACGSGACAVGVAIARNEIALSEIAQSEIAQSEIGQSGMSSRRNKIIMDGGAVNIDWQDDGKAGGRVVMSGPVAYAYHGQMVGEVAALLEAANG
;
A
#
# COMPACT_ATOMS: atom_id res chain seq x y z
N GLU A 1 14.14 -9.31 4.86
CA GLU A 1 14.63 -8.61 3.67
C GLU A 1 13.45 -7.94 2.99
N ASP A 2 13.51 -6.62 2.76
CA ASP A 2 12.44 -5.88 2.11
C ASP A 2 12.36 -6.29 0.64
N ARG A 3 11.33 -7.03 0.28
CA ARG A 3 11.09 -7.47 -1.09
C ARG A 3 10.60 -6.29 -1.92
N ALA A 4 11.20 -6.10 -3.09
CA ALA A 4 10.90 -5.01 -3.99
C ALA A 4 10.29 -5.52 -5.30
N PHE A 5 9.19 -4.89 -5.72
CA PHE A 5 8.45 -5.23 -6.94
C PHE A 5 8.28 -3.99 -7.80
N ARG A 6 8.54 -4.12 -9.09
CA ARG A 6 8.31 -3.04 -10.04
C ARG A 6 6.88 -3.11 -10.58
N MET A 7 6.21 -1.96 -10.57
CA MET A 7 4.84 -1.80 -11.04
C MET A 7 4.77 -0.71 -12.11
N ARG A 8 3.96 -0.94 -13.13
CA ARG A 8 3.49 0.09 -14.06
C ARG A 8 1.98 0.10 -14.04
N VAL A 9 1.40 1.27 -14.17
CA VAL A 9 -0.05 1.45 -14.09
C VAL A 9 -0.59 2.16 -15.32
N TRP A 10 -1.71 1.66 -15.81
CA TRP A 10 -2.52 2.30 -16.84
C TRP A 10 -3.82 2.77 -16.21
N GLU A 11 -4.06 4.06 -16.24
CA GLU A 11 -5.25 4.66 -15.66
C GLU A 11 -6.24 5.08 -16.75
N ARG A 12 -7.51 4.79 -16.51
CA ARG A 12 -8.58 5.12 -17.47
C ARG A 12 -8.61 6.62 -17.79
N GLY A 13 -8.60 6.96 -19.07
CA GLY A 13 -8.67 8.33 -19.56
C GLY A 13 -7.35 9.11 -19.49
N VAL A 14 -6.32 8.54 -18.88
CA VAL A 14 -5.00 9.19 -18.73
C VAL A 14 -3.88 8.39 -19.41
N GLY A 15 -3.97 7.06 -19.41
CA GLY A 15 -2.91 6.18 -19.91
C GLY A 15 -1.91 5.80 -18.83
N ILE A 16 -0.65 5.65 -19.22
CA ILE A 16 0.43 5.32 -18.28
C ILE A 16 0.74 6.56 -17.43
N THR A 17 0.68 6.43 -16.11
CA THR A 17 1.03 7.47 -15.16
C THR A 17 2.28 7.10 -14.35
N MET A 18 2.95 8.10 -13.80
CA MET A 18 4.22 7.93 -13.09
C MET A 18 4.05 7.23 -11.73
N ALA A 19 2.88 7.39 -11.10
CA ALA A 19 2.57 6.82 -9.81
C ALA A 19 1.05 6.70 -9.60
N CYS A 20 0.64 5.67 -8.85
CA CYS A 20 -0.73 5.47 -8.42
C CYS A 20 -0.71 4.81 -7.03
N GLY A 21 -1.05 5.58 -5.99
CA GLY A 21 -0.99 5.11 -4.59
C GLY A 21 -1.96 3.97 -4.31
N SER A 22 -3.21 4.06 -4.76
CA SER A 22 -4.22 3.00 -4.60
C SER A 22 -3.85 1.73 -5.36
N GLY A 23 -3.28 1.87 -6.56
CA GLY A 23 -2.73 0.74 -7.32
C GLY A 23 -1.57 0.06 -6.60
N ALA A 24 -0.65 0.83 -6.01
CA ALA A 24 0.45 0.29 -5.22
C ALA A 24 -0.06 -0.49 -4.00
N CYS A 25 -1.07 0.02 -3.29
CA CYS A 25 -1.72 -0.70 -2.19
C CYS A 25 -2.34 -2.03 -2.65
N ALA A 26 -3.07 -2.02 -3.77
CA ALA A 26 -3.67 -3.23 -4.33
C ALA A 26 -2.63 -4.29 -4.72
N VAL A 27 -1.54 -3.87 -5.37
CA VAL A 27 -0.42 -4.74 -5.73
C VAL A 27 0.24 -5.31 -4.49
N GLY A 28 0.53 -4.49 -3.47
CA GLY A 28 1.13 -4.93 -2.22
C GLY A 28 0.30 -6.00 -1.49
N VAL A 29 -1.02 -5.82 -1.43
CA VAL A 29 -1.95 -6.80 -0.85
C VAL A 29 -2.01 -8.07 -1.69
N ALA A 30 -2.09 -7.96 -3.03
CA ALA A 30 -2.14 -9.11 -3.92
C ALA A 30 -0.89 -10.00 -3.80
N ILE A 31 0.29 -9.40 -3.72
CA ILE A 31 1.55 -10.11 -3.50
C ILE A 31 1.51 -10.85 -2.15
N ALA A 32 1.14 -10.17 -1.08
CA ALA A 32 1.09 -10.73 0.25
C ALA A 32 0.10 -11.92 0.33
N ARG A 33 -1.07 -11.80 -0.27
CA ARG A 33 -2.08 -12.87 -0.34
C ARG A 33 -1.60 -14.09 -1.13
N ASN A 34 -0.93 -13.85 -2.26
CA ASN A 34 -0.39 -14.93 -3.06
C ASN A 34 0.70 -15.72 -2.32
N GLU A 35 1.53 -15.05 -1.53
CA GLU A 35 2.54 -15.69 -0.70
C GLU A 35 1.95 -16.53 0.42
N ILE A 36 0.88 -16.05 1.05
CA ILE A 36 0.16 -16.83 2.07
C ILE A 36 -0.41 -18.10 1.42
N ALA A 37 -1.09 -17.98 0.29
CA ALA A 37 -1.65 -19.14 -0.41
C ALA A 37 -0.58 -20.16 -0.81
N LEU A 38 0.57 -19.71 -1.31
CA LEU A 38 1.69 -20.61 -1.64
C LEU A 38 2.28 -21.27 -0.40
N SER A 39 2.38 -20.57 0.72
CA SER A 39 2.88 -21.14 1.97
C SER A 39 1.92 -22.18 2.56
N GLU A 40 0.61 -21.97 2.45
CA GLU A 40 -0.41 -22.94 2.89
C GLU A 40 -0.37 -24.22 2.05
N ILE A 41 -0.18 -24.12 0.74
CA ILE A 41 -0.02 -25.27 -0.16
C ILE A 41 1.26 -26.06 0.21
N ALA A 42 2.37 -25.37 0.41
CA ALA A 42 3.63 -26.01 0.79
C ALA A 42 3.54 -26.71 2.16
N GLN A 43 2.78 -26.17 3.10
CA GLN A 43 2.56 -26.78 4.43
C GLN A 43 1.62 -27.98 4.39
N SER A 44 0.71 -28.06 3.45
CA SER A 44 -0.15 -29.22 3.27
C SER A 44 0.61 -30.47 2.79
N GLU A 45 1.78 -30.27 2.17
CA GLU A 45 2.66 -31.35 1.69
C GLU A 45 3.71 -31.80 2.73
N ILE A 46 3.99 -30.95 3.73
CA ILE A 46 4.98 -31.23 4.79
C ILE A 46 4.28 -31.18 6.13
N ALA A 47 3.95 -32.36 6.65
CA ALA A 47 3.26 -32.57 7.90
C ALA A 47 3.58 -31.62 9.08
N GLN A 48 2.52 -31.11 9.69
CA GLN A 48 2.35 -30.92 11.15
C GLN A 48 3.63 -30.64 11.95
N SER A 49 4.04 -29.38 12.08
CA SER A 49 4.70 -28.92 13.27
C SER A 49 4.32 -27.45 13.52
N GLU A 50 3.57 -27.29 14.59
CA GLU A 50 3.38 -26.10 15.43
C GLU A 50 3.68 -24.73 14.75
N ILE A 51 2.68 -24.20 14.05
CA ILE A 51 2.65 -22.78 13.77
C ILE A 51 1.94 -22.14 14.94
N GLY A 52 2.72 -21.43 15.74
CA GLY A 52 2.20 -20.61 16.81
C GLY A 52 1.14 -19.66 16.28
N GLN A 53 -0.04 -19.74 16.86
CA GLN A 53 -1.10 -18.77 16.70
C GLN A 53 -0.60 -17.44 17.28
N SER A 54 0.02 -16.62 16.47
CA SER A 54 0.22 -15.23 16.78
C SER A 54 -0.58 -14.41 15.78
N GLY A 55 -1.69 -13.88 16.24
CA GLY A 55 -2.57 -13.04 15.45
C GLY A 55 -1.87 -11.78 14.97
N MET A 56 -2.05 -11.43 13.77
CA MET A 56 -1.56 -10.31 12.97
C MET A 56 -0.26 -10.63 12.24
N SER A 57 -0.42 -11.11 11.02
CA SER A 57 0.68 -11.26 10.07
C SER A 57 0.85 -9.95 9.31
N SER A 58 1.99 -9.29 9.50
CA SER A 58 2.37 -8.13 8.69
C SER A 58 3.14 -8.58 7.44
N ARG A 59 2.72 -8.08 6.29
CA ARG A 59 3.36 -8.34 4.99
C ARG A 59 3.76 -7.02 4.36
N ARG A 60 5.05 -6.72 4.43
CA ARG A 60 5.60 -5.49 3.91
C ARG A 60 6.31 -5.71 2.58
N ASN A 61 5.92 -4.93 1.57
CA ASN A 61 6.51 -4.97 0.25
C ASN A 61 6.85 -3.54 -0.23
N LYS A 62 8.00 -3.40 -0.88
CA LYS A 62 8.39 -2.16 -1.55
C LYS A 62 7.87 -2.19 -2.98
N ILE A 63 7.06 -1.22 -3.36
CA ILE A 63 6.51 -1.07 -4.70
C ILE A 63 7.23 0.08 -5.39
N ILE A 64 7.90 -0.22 -6.49
CA ILE A 64 8.67 0.73 -7.30
C ILE A 64 7.85 1.11 -8.52
N MET A 65 7.52 2.38 -8.66
CA MET A 65 6.86 2.98 -9.82
C MET A 65 7.82 3.90 -10.56
N ASP A 66 7.45 4.36 -11.75
CA ASP A 66 8.32 5.26 -12.53
C ASP A 66 8.55 6.60 -11.80
N GLY A 67 7.59 7.08 -11.02
CA GLY A 67 7.70 8.32 -10.24
C GLY A 67 8.34 8.17 -8.85
N GLY A 68 8.64 6.95 -8.41
CA GLY A 68 9.25 6.69 -7.11
C GLY A 68 8.79 5.41 -6.46
N ALA A 69 9.24 5.16 -5.24
CA ALA A 69 8.94 3.95 -4.51
C ALA A 69 8.16 4.24 -3.22
N VAL A 70 7.26 3.33 -2.87
CA VAL A 70 6.52 3.34 -1.61
C VAL A 70 6.61 1.97 -0.94
N ASN A 71 6.47 1.94 0.37
CA ASN A 71 6.33 0.70 1.13
C ASN A 71 4.85 0.48 1.44
N ILE A 72 4.38 -0.72 1.15
CA ILE A 72 3.03 -1.16 1.47
C ILE A 72 3.12 -2.22 2.54
N ASP A 73 2.46 -1.98 3.66
CA ASP A 73 2.35 -2.91 4.77
C ASP A 73 0.89 -3.32 4.94
N TRP A 74 0.60 -4.58 4.62
CA TRP A 74 -0.72 -5.15 4.85
C TRP A 74 -0.74 -5.89 6.19
N GLN A 75 -1.52 -5.34 7.11
CA GLN A 75 -1.73 -5.86 8.45
C GLN A 75 -3.05 -6.63 8.46
N ASP A 76 -2.95 -7.94 8.25
CA ASP A 76 -4.10 -8.83 8.29
C ASP A 76 -4.43 -9.19 9.73
N ASP A 77 -5.66 -8.92 10.15
CA ASP A 77 -6.16 -9.20 11.49
C ASP A 77 -6.87 -10.58 11.60
N GLY A 78 -6.78 -11.41 10.55
CA GLY A 78 -7.47 -12.70 10.46
C GLY A 78 -9.00 -12.58 10.33
N LYS A 79 -9.54 -11.38 10.23
CA LYS A 79 -10.94 -11.06 9.96
C LYS A 79 -11.08 -10.46 8.58
N ALA A 80 -12.29 -10.40 8.07
CA ALA A 80 -12.51 -9.79 6.76
C ALA A 80 -12.24 -8.27 6.80
N GLY A 81 -11.01 -7.86 6.56
CA GLY A 81 -10.69 -6.44 6.55
C GLY A 81 -9.20 -6.15 6.55
N GLY A 82 -8.55 -6.31 7.64
CA GLY A 82 -7.17 -5.89 7.77
C GLY A 82 -6.96 -4.38 7.53
N ARG A 83 -5.73 -3.93 7.62
CA ARG A 83 -5.34 -2.55 7.35
C ARG A 83 -4.17 -2.49 6.39
N VAL A 84 -4.25 -1.58 5.41
CA VAL A 84 -3.15 -1.30 4.49
C VAL A 84 -2.54 0.04 4.87
N VAL A 85 -1.25 0.03 5.14
CA VAL A 85 -0.47 1.24 5.43
C VAL A 85 0.51 1.48 4.29
N MET A 86 0.42 2.65 3.67
CA MET A 86 1.37 3.10 2.66
C MET A 86 2.29 4.15 3.28
N SER A 87 3.59 3.99 3.10
CA SER A 87 4.60 4.97 3.51
C SER A 87 5.58 5.26 2.38
N GLY A 88 5.99 6.51 2.26
CA GLY A 88 6.90 6.95 1.22
C GLY A 88 7.50 8.32 1.51
N PRO A 89 8.42 8.79 0.66
CA PRO A 89 9.03 10.09 0.80
C PRO A 89 8.05 11.23 0.54
N VAL A 90 8.30 12.36 1.16
CA VAL A 90 7.54 13.60 0.97
C VAL A 90 8.51 14.70 0.57
N ALA A 91 8.10 15.55 -0.37
CA ALA A 91 8.85 16.73 -0.78
C ALA A 91 7.92 17.94 -0.88
N TYR A 92 8.40 19.10 -0.47
CA TYR A 92 7.72 20.37 -0.71
C TYR A 92 8.01 20.85 -2.13
N ALA A 93 6.96 20.99 -2.95
CA ALA A 93 7.08 21.49 -4.30
C ALA A 93 7.06 23.03 -4.34
N TYR A 94 6.18 23.66 -3.56
CA TYR A 94 6.06 25.10 -3.44
C TYR A 94 5.29 25.49 -2.17
N HIS A 95 5.38 26.76 -1.81
CA HIS A 95 4.52 27.41 -0.82
C HIS A 95 3.55 28.34 -1.50
N GLY A 96 2.30 28.35 -1.08
CA GLY A 96 1.28 29.22 -1.60
C GLY A 96 0.36 29.71 -0.48
N GLN A 97 -0.26 30.86 -0.71
CA GLN A 97 -1.28 31.43 0.15
C GLN A 97 -2.59 31.55 -0.62
N MET A 98 -3.65 31.01 -0.06
CA MET A 98 -4.99 31.21 -0.60
C MET A 98 -5.44 32.63 -0.31
N VAL A 99 -6.08 33.27 -1.30
CA VAL A 99 -6.59 34.65 -1.18
C VAL A 99 -8.05 34.70 -1.63
N GLY A 100 -8.76 35.78 -1.23
CA GLY A 100 -10.14 36.00 -1.63
C GLY A 100 -11.14 35.00 -1.05
N GLU A 101 -12.15 34.67 -1.84
CA GLU A 101 -13.26 33.80 -1.39
C GLU A 101 -12.81 32.40 -0.99
N VAL A 102 -11.79 31.86 -1.62
CA VAL A 102 -11.25 30.53 -1.29
C VAL A 102 -10.63 30.51 0.11
N ALA A 103 -9.91 31.57 0.50
CA ALA A 103 -9.36 31.70 1.85
C ALA A 103 -10.48 31.72 2.90
N ALA A 104 -11.53 32.49 2.66
CA ALA A 104 -12.69 32.60 3.56
C ALA A 104 -13.42 31.26 3.75
N LEU A 105 -13.56 30.46 2.65
CA LEU A 105 -14.18 29.12 2.73
C LEU A 105 -13.35 28.14 3.56
N LEU A 106 -12.02 28.19 3.44
CA LEU A 106 -11.13 27.33 4.23
C LEU A 106 -11.14 27.69 5.72
N GLU A 107 -11.16 28.97 6.06
CA GLU A 107 -11.30 29.44 7.45
C GLU A 107 -12.63 28.99 8.06
N ALA A 108 -13.73 29.08 7.31
CA ALA A 108 -15.04 28.63 7.74
C ALA A 108 -15.11 27.10 7.95
N ALA A 109 -14.40 26.32 7.16
CA ALA A 109 -14.34 24.86 7.27
C ALA A 109 -13.53 24.37 8.48
N ASN A 110 -12.56 25.17 8.95
CA ASN A 110 -11.66 24.85 10.06
C ASN A 110 -12.09 25.50 11.40
N GLY A 111 -13.15 26.28 11.39
CA GLY A 111 -13.67 26.99 12.55
C GLY A 111 -14.62 26.18 13.43
#